data_6829874ac70b33b5c11403340ad0fc6a
#
_entry.id   6829874ac70b33b5c11403340ad0fc6a
#
_cell.length_a   1.000
_cell.length_b   1.000
_cell.length_c   1.000
_cell.angle_alpha   90.00
_cell.angle_beta   90.00
_cell.angle_gamma   90.00
#
_symmetry.space_group_name_H-M   'P 1'
#
loop_
_entity.id
_entity.type
_entity.pdbx_description
1 polymer ?
#
loop_
_entity_poly.entity_id
_entity_poly.type
_entity_poly.pdbx_seq_one_letter_code
_entity_poly.pdbx_strand_id
1 'polypeptide(L)'
;MRQIIVHQERCTACRECELACSFEHEGVFVPALSRIRVHDFYDEQFYLPMVCVHCADAPCATVCPTVAITRHPDGQVAVDPVRCIGCKMCLLACPFGVMGFSPAKGTAHNCDFCAGDPQCVKFCVPQALTYEEVETNATARQKFAAAIAHGAMIPGPQ
;
A
#
# COMPACT_ATOMS: atom_id res chain seq x y z
N MET A 1 -13.27 6.57 7.83
CA MET A 1 -12.49 6.22 6.62
C MET A 1 -12.19 4.72 6.64
N ARG A 2 -12.47 4.00 5.55
CA ARG A 2 -12.11 2.57 5.45
C ARG A 2 -10.68 2.42 4.96
N GLN A 3 -9.95 1.45 5.53
CA GLN A 3 -8.57 1.16 5.19
C GLN A 3 -8.30 -0.34 5.14
N ILE A 4 -7.27 -0.73 4.38
CA ILE A 4 -6.75 -2.09 4.44
C ILE A 4 -5.86 -2.21 5.69
N ILE A 5 -6.23 -3.10 6.59
CA ILE A 5 -5.46 -3.45 7.78
C ILE A 5 -4.66 -4.71 7.49
N VAL A 6 -3.41 -4.69 7.90
CA VAL A 6 -2.48 -5.81 7.72
C VAL A 6 -2.31 -6.55 9.05
N HIS A 7 -2.63 -7.84 9.07
CA HIS A 7 -2.41 -8.79 10.15
C HIS A 7 -1.24 -9.68 9.74
N GLN A 8 -0.04 -9.17 9.96
CA GLN A 8 1.21 -9.78 9.48
C GLN A 8 1.42 -11.20 10.02
N GLU A 9 0.95 -11.48 11.24
CA GLU A 9 1.02 -12.77 11.91
C GLU A 9 0.24 -13.88 11.18
N ARG A 10 -0.66 -13.50 10.27
CA ARG A 10 -1.45 -14.43 9.45
C ARG A 10 -0.90 -14.58 8.04
N CYS A 11 0.04 -13.72 7.65
CA CYS A 11 0.55 -13.74 6.27
C CYS A 11 1.43 -14.97 6.03
N THR A 12 1.15 -15.69 4.95
CA THR A 12 1.89 -16.90 4.52
C THR A 12 2.77 -16.66 3.31
N ALA A 13 2.95 -15.42 2.88
CA ALA A 13 3.67 -15.04 1.66
C ALA A 13 3.16 -15.71 0.37
N CYS A 14 1.89 -16.11 0.31
CA CYS A 14 1.31 -16.74 -0.89
C CYS A 14 1.26 -15.80 -2.10
N ARG A 15 1.34 -14.46 -1.89
CA ARG A 15 1.32 -13.40 -2.92
C ARG A 15 0.06 -13.34 -3.79
N GLU A 16 -1.00 -14.03 -3.42
CA GLU A 16 -2.30 -13.94 -4.13
C GLU A 16 -2.83 -12.51 -4.16
N CYS A 17 -2.59 -11.73 -3.11
CA CYS A 17 -2.95 -10.31 -3.04
C CYS A 17 -2.24 -9.47 -4.12
N GLU A 18 -0.98 -9.78 -4.45
CA GLU A 18 -0.24 -9.11 -5.52
C GLU A 18 -0.80 -9.49 -6.90
N LEU A 19 -1.13 -10.76 -7.11
CA LEU A 19 -1.71 -11.25 -8.36
C LEU A 19 -3.11 -10.65 -8.58
N ALA A 20 -3.97 -10.70 -7.57
CA ALA A 20 -5.30 -10.12 -7.64
C ALA A 20 -5.26 -8.62 -7.92
N CYS A 21 -4.36 -7.88 -7.25
CA CYS A 21 -4.19 -6.44 -7.45
C CYS A 21 -3.69 -6.11 -8.86
N SER A 22 -2.69 -6.83 -9.38
CA SER A 22 -2.17 -6.59 -10.73
C SER A 22 -3.19 -6.94 -11.81
N PHE A 23 -3.97 -7.98 -11.61
CA PHE A 23 -5.03 -8.35 -12.55
C PHE A 23 -6.15 -7.30 -12.59
N GLU A 24 -6.61 -6.82 -11.44
CA GLU A 24 -7.65 -5.80 -11.34
C GLU A 24 -7.27 -4.51 -12.07
N HIS A 25 -6.01 -4.06 -11.95
CA HIS A 25 -5.60 -2.75 -12.47
C HIS A 25 -4.95 -2.78 -13.85
N GLU A 26 -4.36 -3.90 -14.22
CA GLU A 26 -3.57 -4.02 -15.46
C GLU A 26 -4.04 -5.18 -16.35
N GLY A 27 -4.98 -6.01 -15.90
CA GLY A 27 -5.51 -7.16 -16.64
C GLY A 27 -4.51 -8.32 -16.80
N VAL A 28 -3.40 -8.29 -16.04
CA VAL A 28 -2.33 -9.29 -16.12
C VAL A 28 -1.87 -9.72 -14.72
N PHE A 29 -1.43 -10.98 -14.58
CA PHE A 29 -0.89 -11.52 -13.34
C PHE A 29 0.62 -11.26 -13.25
N VAL A 30 0.99 -10.01 -12.97
CA VAL A 30 2.38 -9.59 -12.84
C VAL A 30 2.57 -8.87 -11.51
N PRO A 31 3.14 -9.52 -10.48
CA PRO A 31 3.34 -8.91 -9.15
C PRO A 31 4.04 -7.56 -9.20
N ALA A 32 4.96 -7.36 -10.16
CA ALA A 32 5.67 -6.10 -10.34
C ALA A 32 4.76 -4.89 -10.62
N LEU A 33 3.53 -5.10 -11.09
CA LEU A 33 2.54 -4.06 -11.38
C LEU A 33 1.50 -3.91 -10.28
N SER A 34 1.61 -4.69 -9.21
CA SER A 34 0.71 -4.62 -8.06
C SER A 34 0.91 -3.34 -7.25
N ARG A 35 -0.15 -2.86 -6.62
CA ARG A 35 -0.16 -1.72 -5.67
C ARG A 35 -0.02 -2.15 -4.22
N ILE A 36 0.08 -3.45 -3.96
CA ILE A 36 0.45 -4.06 -2.69
C ILE A 36 1.69 -4.92 -2.91
N ARG A 37 2.60 -4.97 -1.93
CA ARG A 37 3.83 -5.75 -1.99
C ARG A 37 3.98 -6.60 -0.75
N VAL A 38 4.33 -7.86 -0.94
CA VAL A 38 4.70 -8.75 0.16
C VAL A 38 6.21 -8.83 0.23
N HIS A 39 6.76 -8.29 1.31
CA HIS A 39 8.17 -8.44 1.65
C HIS A 39 8.33 -9.70 2.50
N ASP A 40 9.28 -10.53 2.12
CA ASP A 40 9.62 -11.79 2.77
C ASP A 40 10.97 -11.68 3.48
N PHE A 41 10.98 -12.02 4.74
CA PHE A 41 12.16 -12.12 5.60
C PHE A 41 12.27 -13.60 6.00
N TYR A 42 12.80 -14.41 5.10
CA TYR A 42 12.80 -15.87 5.21
C TYR A 42 13.52 -16.38 6.46
N ASP A 43 14.62 -15.76 6.81
CA ASP A 43 15.42 -16.16 7.95
C ASP A 43 14.67 -15.98 9.28
N GLU A 44 13.84 -14.94 9.37
CA GLU A 44 13.00 -14.63 10.53
C GLU A 44 11.59 -15.25 10.44
N GLN A 45 11.27 -15.92 9.34
CA GLN A 45 9.93 -16.46 9.06
C GLN A 45 8.84 -15.38 9.17
N PHE A 46 9.16 -14.17 8.73
CA PHE A 46 8.32 -13.00 8.81
C PHE A 46 7.94 -12.50 7.42
N TYR A 47 6.66 -12.18 7.25
CA TYR A 47 6.11 -11.72 5.96
C TYR A 47 5.29 -10.47 6.17
N LEU A 48 5.59 -9.42 5.40
CA LEU A 48 4.97 -8.11 5.57
C LEU A 48 4.30 -7.64 4.26
N PRO A 49 2.98 -7.76 4.13
CA PRO A 49 2.25 -7.07 3.09
C PRO A 49 2.29 -5.55 3.32
N MET A 50 2.79 -4.81 2.35
CA MET A 50 2.82 -3.35 2.40
C MET A 50 1.88 -2.76 1.37
N VAL A 51 1.03 -1.85 1.80
CA VAL A 51 0.04 -1.15 0.99
C VAL A 51 0.00 0.33 1.39
N CYS A 52 -0.53 1.20 0.52
CA CYS A 52 -0.67 2.62 0.83
C CYS A 52 -1.56 2.85 2.06
N VAL A 53 -1.04 3.57 3.04
CA VAL A 53 -1.75 3.90 4.29
C VAL A 53 -2.53 5.22 4.20
N HIS A 54 -2.56 5.86 3.04
CA HIS A 54 -3.25 7.13 2.79
C HIS A 54 -2.97 8.18 3.88
N CYS A 55 -1.71 8.54 4.05
CA CYS A 55 -1.23 9.44 5.10
C CYS A 55 -2.09 10.71 5.21
N ALA A 56 -2.31 11.18 6.45
CA ALA A 56 -2.99 12.45 6.69
C ALA A 56 -2.21 13.61 6.07
N ASP A 57 -0.90 13.67 6.34
CA ASP A 57 0.04 14.55 5.69
C ASP A 57 0.83 13.75 4.67
N ALA A 58 0.32 13.69 3.44
CA ALA A 58 0.86 12.84 2.38
C ALA A 58 2.11 13.46 1.73
N PRO A 59 3.34 12.98 2.03
CA PRO A 59 4.56 13.54 1.45
C PRO A 59 4.58 13.46 -0.07
N CYS A 60 3.98 12.41 -0.62
CA CYS A 60 3.85 12.22 -2.07
C CYS A 60 3.01 13.31 -2.74
N ALA A 61 1.98 13.83 -2.04
CA ALA A 61 1.18 14.94 -2.55
C ALA A 61 1.95 16.28 -2.45
N THR A 62 2.67 16.49 -1.35
CA THR A 62 3.44 17.72 -1.11
C THR A 62 4.53 17.96 -2.16
N VAL A 63 5.19 16.89 -2.61
CA VAL A 63 6.30 17.01 -3.60
C VAL A 63 5.81 16.98 -5.05
N CYS A 64 4.50 16.83 -5.30
CA CYS A 64 3.99 16.71 -6.66
C CYS A 64 3.91 18.07 -7.36
N PRO A 65 4.75 18.36 -8.39
CA PRO A 65 4.82 19.68 -9.02
C PRO A 65 3.55 20.04 -9.80
N THR A 66 2.81 19.03 -10.27
CA THR A 66 1.57 19.22 -11.04
C THR A 66 0.30 19.10 -10.19
N VAL A 67 0.47 18.88 -8.87
CA VAL A 67 -0.64 18.60 -7.96
C VAL A 67 -1.54 17.46 -8.48
N ALA A 68 -0.91 16.47 -9.10
CA ALA A 68 -1.61 15.27 -9.58
C ALA A 68 -2.00 14.33 -8.44
N ILE A 69 -1.41 14.48 -7.26
CA ILE A 69 -1.72 13.66 -6.09
C ILE A 69 -2.51 14.51 -5.11
N THR A 70 -3.73 14.08 -4.84
CA THR A 70 -4.65 14.80 -3.96
C THR A 70 -5.22 13.88 -2.90
N ARG A 71 -5.60 14.46 -1.77
CA ARG A 71 -6.32 13.77 -0.72
C ARG A 71 -7.80 14.11 -0.82
N HIS A 72 -8.64 13.09 -0.94
CA HIS A 72 -10.09 13.21 -1.00
C HIS A 72 -10.69 13.43 0.41
N PRO A 73 -11.93 13.96 0.52
CA PRO A 73 -12.59 14.18 1.81
C PRO A 73 -12.80 12.90 2.63
N ASP A 74 -12.92 11.75 1.97
CA ASP A 74 -13.00 10.43 2.59
C ASP A 74 -11.66 9.93 3.16
N GLY A 75 -10.58 10.71 2.93
CA GLY A 75 -9.24 10.44 3.39
C GLY A 75 -8.36 9.64 2.44
N GLN A 76 -8.89 9.22 1.30
CA GLN A 76 -8.10 8.55 0.27
C GLN A 76 -7.10 9.52 -0.39
N VAL A 77 -5.88 9.08 -0.57
CA VAL A 77 -4.87 9.77 -1.41
C VAL A 77 -4.90 9.10 -2.78
N ALA A 78 -5.14 9.86 -3.83
CA ALA A 78 -5.24 9.34 -5.19
C ALA A 78 -4.33 10.11 -6.16
N VAL A 79 -3.86 9.40 -7.18
CA VAL A 79 -3.09 9.98 -8.29
C VAL A 79 -4.03 10.20 -9.47
N ASP A 80 -4.11 11.44 -9.95
CA ASP A 80 -4.76 11.77 -11.21
C ASP A 80 -3.80 11.48 -12.38
N PRO A 81 -4.08 10.46 -13.20
CA PRO A 81 -3.19 10.08 -14.29
C PRO A 81 -3.12 11.14 -15.40
N VAL A 82 -4.14 11.99 -15.56
CA VAL A 82 -4.17 13.05 -16.58
C VAL A 82 -3.19 14.18 -16.22
N ARG A 83 -3.07 14.49 -14.94
CA ARG A 83 -2.16 15.53 -14.44
C ARG A 83 -0.74 15.02 -14.17
N CYS A 84 -0.56 13.71 -14.08
CA CYS A 84 0.72 13.09 -13.76
C CYS A 84 1.68 13.18 -14.95
N ILE A 85 2.83 13.81 -14.76
CA ILE A 85 3.90 13.93 -15.77
C ILE A 85 4.99 12.86 -15.63
N GLY A 86 4.82 11.88 -14.73
CA GLY A 86 5.77 10.78 -14.57
C GLY A 86 7.13 11.14 -13.97
N CYS A 87 7.25 12.27 -13.26
CA CYS A 87 8.52 12.75 -12.70
C CYS A 87 9.10 11.89 -11.56
N LYS A 88 8.32 10.95 -11.01
CA LYS A 88 8.69 9.98 -9.97
C LYS A 88 9.08 10.59 -8.60
N MET A 89 8.93 11.89 -8.38
CA MET A 89 9.24 12.53 -7.09
C MET A 89 8.47 11.90 -5.93
N CYS A 90 7.22 11.51 -6.17
CA CYS A 90 6.35 10.86 -5.18
C CYS A 90 6.86 9.48 -4.73
N LEU A 91 7.56 8.74 -5.60
CA LEU A 91 8.16 7.45 -5.25
C LEU A 91 9.29 7.65 -4.24
N LEU A 92 10.12 8.68 -4.44
CA LEU A 92 11.24 9.01 -3.55
C LEU A 92 10.75 9.60 -2.21
N ALA A 93 9.65 10.35 -2.25
CA ALA A 93 9.10 10.97 -1.05
C ALA A 93 8.28 10.02 -0.17
N CYS A 94 7.87 8.86 -0.66
CA CYS A 94 7.08 7.92 0.11
C CYS A 94 7.93 7.22 1.18
N PRO A 95 7.67 7.45 2.49
CA PRO A 95 8.47 6.84 3.55
C PRO A 95 8.27 5.32 3.66
N PHE A 96 7.22 4.79 3.02
CA PHE A 96 6.90 3.37 3.02
C PHE A 96 7.27 2.65 1.73
N GLY A 97 7.74 3.39 0.70
CA GLY A 97 8.10 2.81 -0.60
C GLY A 97 6.94 2.17 -1.37
N VAL A 98 5.69 2.54 -1.06
CA VAL A 98 4.49 1.88 -1.63
C VAL A 98 3.91 2.62 -2.85
N MET A 99 4.52 3.73 -3.26
CA MET A 99 4.19 4.38 -4.53
C MET A 99 4.78 3.57 -5.68
N GLY A 100 3.95 3.23 -6.65
CA GLY A 100 4.37 2.54 -7.86
C GLY A 100 4.43 3.45 -9.08
N PHE A 101 5.00 2.93 -10.17
CA PHE A 101 5.04 3.60 -11.46
C PHE A 101 4.71 2.59 -12.56
N SER A 102 3.82 2.95 -13.45
CA SER A 102 3.50 2.16 -14.63
C SER A 102 4.29 2.70 -15.84
N PRO A 103 5.30 1.97 -16.34
CA PRO A 103 6.04 2.40 -17.52
C PRO A 103 5.15 2.50 -18.77
N ALA A 104 4.17 1.61 -18.89
CA ALA A 104 3.24 1.59 -20.02
C ALA A 104 2.31 2.81 -20.04
N LYS A 105 1.88 3.29 -18.88
CA LYS A 105 1.01 4.46 -18.72
C LYS A 105 1.80 5.76 -18.54
N GLY A 106 3.09 5.67 -18.22
CA GLY A 106 3.94 6.83 -17.93
C GLY A 106 3.55 7.56 -16.63
N THR A 107 2.79 6.95 -15.74
CA THR A 107 2.20 7.59 -14.55
C THR A 107 2.53 6.84 -13.27
N ALA A 108 2.60 7.58 -12.16
CA ALA A 108 2.64 6.99 -10.83
C ALA A 108 1.26 6.44 -10.43
N HIS A 109 1.25 5.48 -9.50
CA HIS A 109 0.03 4.93 -8.91
C HIS A 109 0.25 4.55 -7.44
N ASN A 110 -0.84 4.49 -6.70
CA ASN A 110 -0.91 3.95 -5.35
C ASN A 110 -2.17 3.10 -5.20
N CYS A 111 -2.40 2.51 -4.03
CA CYS A 111 -3.64 1.80 -3.74
C CYS A 111 -4.83 2.78 -3.82
N ASP A 112 -5.91 2.36 -4.46
CA ASP A 112 -7.18 3.10 -4.60
C ASP A 112 -8.36 2.34 -3.98
N PHE A 113 -8.06 1.29 -3.20
CA PHE A 113 -9.05 0.40 -2.61
C PHE A 113 -9.97 -0.29 -3.63
N CYS A 114 -9.59 -0.34 -4.91
CA CYS A 114 -10.41 -0.87 -6.01
C CYS A 114 -11.84 -0.28 -5.96
N ALA A 115 -11.94 1.05 -5.85
CA ALA A 115 -13.21 1.78 -5.70
C ALA A 115 -14.08 1.32 -4.51
N GLY A 116 -13.47 0.85 -3.43
CA GLY A 116 -14.16 0.40 -2.21
C GLY A 116 -14.38 -1.11 -2.12
N ASP A 117 -13.88 -1.87 -3.10
CA ASP A 117 -14.01 -3.33 -3.18
C ASP A 117 -12.64 -4.02 -3.37
N PRO A 118 -11.74 -3.97 -2.37
CA PRO A 118 -10.35 -4.37 -2.51
C PRO A 118 -10.17 -5.86 -2.81
N GLN A 119 -9.72 -6.16 -4.03
CA GLN A 119 -9.52 -7.54 -4.49
C GLN A 119 -8.46 -8.28 -3.68
N CYS A 120 -7.38 -7.59 -3.28
CA CYS A 120 -6.34 -8.19 -2.44
C CYS A 120 -6.87 -8.72 -1.11
N VAL A 121 -7.92 -8.12 -0.55
CA VAL A 121 -8.58 -8.59 0.67
C VAL A 121 -9.43 -9.83 0.38
N LYS A 122 -10.21 -9.82 -0.71
CA LYS A 122 -11.07 -10.94 -1.10
C LYS A 122 -10.30 -12.23 -1.37
N PHE A 123 -9.14 -12.10 -2.01
CA PHE A 123 -8.28 -13.24 -2.35
C PHE A 123 -7.27 -13.60 -1.24
N CYS A 124 -7.32 -12.93 -0.09
CA CYS A 124 -6.44 -13.26 1.03
C CYS A 124 -6.99 -14.45 1.83
N VAL A 125 -6.63 -15.65 1.44
CA VAL A 125 -7.09 -16.90 2.09
C VAL A 125 -6.76 -16.93 3.59
N PRO A 126 -5.53 -16.57 4.05
CA PRO A 126 -5.22 -16.56 5.48
C PRO A 126 -5.83 -15.37 6.24
N GLN A 127 -6.61 -14.51 5.56
CA GLN A 127 -7.21 -13.31 6.15
C GLN A 127 -6.18 -12.40 6.85
N ALA A 128 -4.98 -12.31 6.26
CA ALA A 128 -3.95 -11.38 6.68
C ALA A 128 -4.27 -9.93 6.28
N LEU A 129 -5.23 -9.74 5.40
CA LEU A 129 -5.72 -8.43 4.97
C LEU A 129 -7.21 -8.32 5.28
N THR A 130 -7.61 -7.22 5.92
CA THR A 130 -9.01 -6.86 6.16
C THR A 130 -9.29 -5.45 5.67
N TYR A 131 -10.55 -5.12 5.35
CA TYR A 131 -10.95 -3.79 4.93
C TYR A 131 -11.95 -3.23 5.93
N GLU A 132 -11.48 -2.40 6.82
CA GLU A 132 -12.21 -1.96 8.00
C GLU A 132 -12.34 -0.45 8.08
N GLU A 133 -13.35 0.00 8.80
CA GLU A 133 -13.51 1.41 9.14
C GLU A 133 -12.58 1.79 10.28
N VAL A 134 -11.73 2.79 10.03
CA VAL A 134 -10.83 3.34 11.05
C VAL A 134 -11.21 4.79 11.33
N GLU A 135 -11.27 5.15 12.61
CA GLU A 135 -11.70 6.49 13.02
C GLU A 135 -10.73 7.58 12.56
N THR A 136 -9.43 7.28 12.53
CA THR A 136 -8.40 8.19 12.01
C THR A 136 -7.20 7.42 11.44
N ASN A 137 -6.50 8.01 10.45
CA ASN A 137 -5.20 7.51 9.98
C ASN A 137 -4.15 7.46 11.11
N ALA A 138 -4.33 8.25 12.16
CA ALA A 138 -3.48 8.24 13.35
C ALA A 138 -3.52 6.87 14.05
N THR A 139 -4.70 6.26 14.19
CA THR A 139 -4.85 4.98 14.88
C THR A 139 -4.14 3.84 14.14
N ALA A 140 -4.24 3.79 12.80
CA ALA A 140 -3.54 2.79 12.01
C ALA A 140 -2.00 2.98 12.11
N ARG A 141 -1.54 4.24 12.06
CA ARG A 141 -0.11 4.57 12.24
C ARG A 141 0.38 4.27 13.66
N GLN A 142 -0.46 4.51 14.68
CA GLN A 142 -0.13 4.20 16.07
C GLN A 142 -0.04 2.70 16.29
N LYS A 143 -0.97 1.90 15.75
CA LYS A 143 -0.91 0.44 15.81
C LYS A 143 0.34 -0.10 15.13
N PHE A 144 0.69 0.42 13.95
CA PHE A 144 1.90 0.05 13.23
C PHE A 144 3.16 0.45 14.02
N ALA A 145 3.23 1.70 14.52
CA ALA A 145 4.34 2.18 15.33
C ALA A 145 4.47 1.42 16.67
N ALA A 146 3.34 1.10 17.30
CA ALA A 146 3.33 0.30 18.54
C ALA A 146 3.83 -1.12 18.29
N ALA A 147 3.44 -1.74 17.16
CA ALA A 147 3.93 -3.07 16.79
C ALA A 147 5.45 -3.07 16.55
N ILE A 148 5.99 -2.02 15.90
CA ILE A 148 7.45 -1.82 15.78
C ILE A 148 8.11 -1.66 17.15
N ALA A 149 7.55 -0.81 18.01
CA ALA A 149 8.11 -0.50 19.33
C ALA A 149 8.10 -1.71 20.27
N HIS A 150 7.16 -2.64 20.12
CA HIS A 150 7.11 -3.88 20.90
C HIS A 150 8.03 -4.99 20.38
N GLY A 151 8.92 -4.69 19.44
CA GLY A 151 9.85 -5.67 18.89
C GLY A 151 9.20 -6.81 18.11
N ALA A 152 7.92 -6.69 17.79
CA ALA A 152 7.18 -7.70 17.04
C ALA A 152 7.54 -7.70 15.55
N MET A 153 8.39 -6.77 15.10
CA MET A 153 8.56 -6.53 13.68
C MET A 153 9.95 -6.59 13.11
N ILE A 154 11.01 -6.61 13.89
CA ILE A 154 12.36 -6.81 13.35
C ILE A 154 13.22 -7.43 14.44
N PRO A 155 13.56 -8.72 14.38
CA PRO A 155 14.74 -9.22 15.05
C PRO A 155 15.93 -8.44 14.46
N GLY A 156 16.59 -7.66 15.30
CA GLY A 156 17.82 -6.98 14.88
C GLY A 156 18.85 -8.00 14.42
N PRO A 157 19.82 -7.61 13.59
CA PRO A 157 20.91 -8.50 13.21
C PRO A 157 21.63 -8.96 14.48
N GLN A 158 21.67 -10.27 14.69
CA GLN A 158 22.51 -10.90 15.71
C GLN A 158 23.96 -10.87 15.24
#